data_fe85945cef780630385010e449f35df2
#
_entry.id   fe85945cef780630385010e449f35df2
#
_cell.length_a   1.000
_cell.length_b   1.000
_cell.length_c   1.000
_cell.angle_alpha   90.00
_cell.angle_beta   90.00
_cell.angle_gamma   90.00
#
_symmetry.space_group_name_H-M   'P 1'
#
loop_
_entity.id
_entity.type
_entity.pdbx_description
1 polymer ?
#
loop_
_entity_poly.entity_id
_entity_poly.type
_entity_poly.pdbx_seq_one_letter_code
_entity_poly.pdbx_strand_id
1 'polypeptide(L)'
;MASKSKNFQQYRPVAMAAGLGSMLGSGIIVGLSATIPVWQQGLSLTNLQVGIISGALTFAIAFGSLFGGRFAESFGLIKTFNWTNLFYGIGTLVCVFSTNFITLLIGAVIAGITSGCDLPISLTVVSHDAPDNKTSSELVSFTQVFWQVGIFISYFCSFIVSKMGGLLGARVVFVILSAIAIGTWAWRTFSSKLQQFHVEGQQRYAKIAAKKGSINTKSVFKALFGSENSGKLFKFFLAILVFYVGWNLLANTWGQFQTFMLVKANASQSLATGYGIITQLLGLPLVALYAWIAGSKYRNLAFSIGSMVMFIAIAAMAMGGNILWVIMGAIFLYGLGSNFSGEALYKVWTQESFPIEIRSSIQGIINGISRICCALFAFVTPSLVVPSVIKTTMWCFAGIVLVGWGAGLLMIHWQKKYGLE
;
A
#
# COMPACT_ATOMS: atom_id res chain seq x y z
N MET A 1 8.32 -11.70 -23.66
CA MET A 1 7.33 -10.62 -23.42
C MET A 1 6.15 -10.87 -24.33
N ALA A 2 4.97 -11.24 -23.79
CA ALA A 2 3.77 -11.40 -24.61
C ALA A 2 3.44 -10.06 -25.30
N SER A 3 3.14 -10.11 -26.61
CA SER A 3 2.72 -8.94 -27.38
C SER A 3 1.50 -8.31 -26.70
N LYS A 4 1.67 -7.09 -26.18
CA LYS A 4 0.56 -6.34 -25.59
C LYS A 4 -0.51 -6.12 -26.65
N SER A 5 -1.78 -6.30 -26.28
CA SER A 5 -2.90 -6.18 -27.21
C SER A 5 -2.94 -4.78 -27.87
N LYS A 6 -3.44 -4.69 -29.09
CA LYS A 6 -3.59 -3.42 -29.80
C LYS A 6 -4.44 -2.42 -29.00
N ASN A 7 -5.44 -2.94 -28.29
CA ASN A 7 -6.29 -2.19 -27.38
C ASN A 7 -5.52 -1.63 -26.16
N PHE A 8 -4.56 -2.36 -25.59
CA PHE A 8 -3.73 -1.86 -24.50
C PHE A 8 -3.00 -0.57 -24.89
N GLN A 9 -2.40 -0.51 -26.08
CA GLN A 9 -1.67 0.68 -26.52
C GLN A 9 -2.60 1.87 -26.69
N GLN A 10 -3.82 1.66 -27.21
CA GLN A 10 -4.83 2.71 -27.37
C GLN A 10 -5.27 3.32 -26.05
N TYR A 11 -5.58 2.48 -25.04
CA TYR A 11 -6.10 2.89 -23.72
C TYR A 11 -5.00 3.15 -22.67
N ARG A 12 -3.73 2.99 -23.03
CA ARG A 12 -2.59 3.26 -22.15
C ARG A 12 -2.65 4.63 -21.45
N PRO A 13 -3.09 5.75 -22.08
CA PRO A 13 -3.21 7.04 -21.41
C PRO A 13 -4.13 7.01 -20.18
N VAL A 14 -5.23 6.24 -20.20
CA VAL A 14 -6.12 6.07 -19.04
C VAL A 14 -5.38 5.38 -17.90
N ALA A 15 -4.67 4.30 -18.20
CA ALA A 15 -3.86 3.60 -17.18
C ALA A 15 -2.70 4.43 -16.65
N MET A 16 -2.09 5.30 -17.47
CA MET A 16 -1.07 6.25 -17.02
C MET A 16 -1.68 7.31 -16.09
N ALA A 17 -2.84 7.87 -16.43
CA ALA A 17 -3.52 8.84 -15.60
C ALA A 17 -3.92 8.24 -14.24
N ALA A 18 -4.44 7.01 -14.22
CA ALA A 18 -4.73 6.26 -13.00
C ALA A 18 -3.45 5.89 -12.23
N GLY A 19 -2.41 5.46 -12.95
CA GLY A 19 -1.11 5.09 -12.39
C GLY A 19 -0.43 6.25 -11.65
N LEU A 20 -0.51 7.47 -12.17
CA LEU A 20 0.02 8.65 -11.47
C LEU A 20 -0.64 8.87 -10.11
N GLY A 21 -1.95 8.60 -9.98
CA GLY A 21 -2.62 8.59 -8.68
C GLY A 21 -2.07 7.50 -7.74
N SER A 22 -1.83 6.30 -8.27
CA SER A 22 -1.18 5.22 -7.51
C SER A 22 0.24 5.59 -7.06
N MET A 23 1.01 6.26 -7.93
CA MET A 23 2.34 6.80 -7.63
C MET A 23 2.28 7.84 -6.50
N LEU A 24 1.32 8.75 -6.53
CA LEU A 24 1.10 9.74 -5.46
C LEU A 24 0.70 9.07 -4.15
N GLY A 25 -0.08 7.97 -4.20
CA GLY A 25 -0.46 7.19 -3.04
C GLY A 25 0.72 6.58 -2.30
N SER A 26 1.64 5.93 -3.00
CA SER A 26 2.89 5.47 -2.40
C SER A 26 3.82 6.63 -2.06
N GLY A 27 3.78 7.69 -2.88
CA GLY A 27 4.57 8.90 -2.72
C GLY A 27 4.38 9.59 -1.39
N ILE A 28 3.13 9.77 -0.93
CA ILE A 28 2.87 10.43 0.37
C ILE A 28 3.32 9.56 1.55
N ILE A 29 3.11 8.24 1.48
CA ILE A 29 3.51 7.31 2.54
C ILE A 29 5.03 7.32 2.69
N VAL A 30 5.75 7.09 1.59
CA VAL A 30 7.21 6.98 1.62
C VAL A 30 7.88 8.35 1.68
N GLY A 31 7.31 9.37 1.05
CA GLY A 31 7.82 10.75 1.12
C GLY A 31 7.77 11.30 2.55
N LEU A 32 6.67 11.08 3.28
CA LEU A 32 6.61 11.41 4.69
C LEU A 32 7.60 10.56 5.50
N SER A 33 7.62 9.24 5.30
CA SER A 33 8.55 8.33 5.97
C SER A 33 10.01 8.75 5.81
N ALA A 34 10.43 9.02 4.57
CA ALA A 34 11.80 9.39 4.25
C ALA A 34 12.20 10.77 4.82
N THR A 35 11.24 11.65 5.07
CA THR A 35 11.47 13.01 5.56
C THR A 35 11.08 13.21 7.03
N ILE A 36 10.45 12.22 7.67
CA ILE A 36 9.94 12.37 9.04
C ILE A 36 11.01 12.78 10.07
N PRO A 37 12.28 12.29 10.00
CA PRO A 37 13.32 12.76 10.92
C PRO A 37 13.63 14.26 10.73
N VAL A 38 13.57 14.74 9.48
CA VAL A 38 13.79 16.16 9.15
C VAL A 38 12.64 17.01 9.69
N TRP A 39 11.39 16.58 9.53
CA TRP A 39 10.22 17.23 10.12
C TRP A 39 10.30 17.23 11.65
N GLN A 40 10.68 16.10 12.26
CA GLN A 40 10.82 15.98 13.71
C GLN A 40 11.83 16.99 14.25
N GLN A 41 13.00 17.07 13.66
CA GLN A 41 14.05 18.00 14.08
C GLN A 41 13.66 19.46 13.82
N GLY A 42 13.16 19.76 12.62
CA GLY A 42 12.90 21.14 12.20
C GLY A 42 11.67 21.77 12.84
N LEU A 43 10.66 20.97 13.24
CA LEU A 43 9.46 21.43 13.96
C LEU A 43 9.48 21.05 15.46
N SER A 44 10.59 20.51 15.97
CA SER A 44 10.75 20.04 17.36
C SER A 44 9.65 19.10 17.81
N LEU A 45 9.26 18.13 16.93
CA LEU A 45 8.17 17.21 17.20
C LEU A 45 8.60 16.14 18.21
N THR A 46 7.72 15.80 19.14
CA THR A 46 7.88 14.63 20.00
C THR A 46 7.67 13.32 19.22
N ASN A 47 8.15 12.18 19.75
CA ASN A 47 7.87 10.88 19.15
C ASN A 47 6.37 10.59 19.06
N LEU A 48 5.58 11.03 20.04
CA LEU A 48 4.12 10.92 20.04
C LEU A 48 3.50 11.70 18.87
N GLN A 49 3.94 12.94 18.64
CA GLN A 49 3.46 13.75 17.52
C GLN A 49 3.83 13.15 16.17
N VAL A 50 5.02 12.56 16.01
CA VAL A 50 5.41 11.77 14.84
C VAL A 50 4.46 10.59 14.63
N GLY A 51 4.13 9.88 15.71
CA GLY A 51 3.17 8.77 15.69
C GLY A 51 1.77 9.23 15.28
N ILE A 52 1.31 10.36 15.81
CA ILE A 52 0.00 10.93 15.47
C ILE A 52 -0.05 11.30 13.98
N ILE A 53 0.97 11.95 13.43
CA ILE A 53 1.01 12.31 12.00
C ILE A 53 0.96 11.05 11.13
N SER A 54 1.80 10.06 11.41
CA SER A 54 1.90 8.82 10.63
C SER A 54 0.64 7.96 10.77
N GLY A 55 0.09 7.84 11.99
CA GLY A 55 -1.15 7.14 12.27
C GLY A 55 -2.35 7.81 11.61
N ALA A 56 -2.45 9.14 11.71
CA ALA A 56 -3.51 9.92 11.07
C ALA A 56 -3.45 9.83 9.55
N LEU A 57 -2.25 9.86 8.94
CA LEU A 57 -2.08 9.63 7.50
C LEU A 57 -2.62 8.25 7.10
N THR A 58 -2.22 7.19 7.82
CA THR A 58 -2.65 5.82 7.52
C THR A 58 -4.17 5.65 7.70
N PHE A 59 -4.72 6.23 8.76
CA PHE A 59 -6.17 6.21 9.03
C PHE A 59 -6.93 7.01 7.95
N ALA A 60 -6.42 8.15 7.55
CA ALA A 60 -6.98 8.99 6.49
C ALA A 60 -7.01 8.22 5.14
N ILE A 61 -5.93 7.50 4.79
CA ILE A 61 -5.89 6.64 3.61
C ILE A 61 -6.93 5.52 3.71
N ALA A 62 -7.04 4.85 4.87
CA ALA A 62 -8.03 3.81 5.09
C ALA A 62 -9.45 4.34 4.94
N PHE A 63 -9.75 5.49 5.56
CA PHE A 63 -11.03 6.17 5.44
C PHE A 63 -11.36 6.53 3.99
N GLY A 64 -10.41 7.17 3.29
CA GLY A 64 -10.56 7.49 1.87
C GLY A 64 -10.84 6.25 1.01
N SER A 65 -10.14 5.16 1.25
CA SER A 65 -10.34 3.89 0.50
C SER A 65 -11.71 3.26 0.76
N LEU A 66 -12.21 3.32 1.99
CA LEU A 66 -13.52 2.76 2.35
C LEU A 66 -14.69 3.60 1.80
N PHE A 67 -14.55 4.91 1.83
CA PHE A 67 -15.63 5.83 1.44
C PHE A 67 -15.49 6.38 0.02
N GLY A 68 -14.34 6.19 -0.64
CA GLY A 68 -14.08 6.70 -1.99
C GLY A 68 -15.12 6.28 -3.03
N GLY A 69 -15.60 5.02 -2.96
CA GLY A 69 -16.68 4.54 -3.81
C GLY A 69 -17.97 5.33 -3.63
N ARG A 70 -18.38 5.62 -2.38
CA ARG A 70 -19.57 6.43 -2.07
C ARG A 70 -19.41 7.88 -2.53
N PHE A 71 -18.22 8.46 -2.41
CA PHE A 71 -17.93 9.77 -2.97
C PHE A 71 -18.09 9.77 -4.49
N ALA A 72 -17.58 8.73 -5.17
CA ALA A 72 -17.73 8.59 -6.62
C ALA A 72 -19.20 8.41 -7.05
N GLU A 73 -20.02 7.73 -6.28
CA GLU A 73 -21.47 7.59 -6.52
C GLU A 73 -22.19 8.93 -6.34
N SER A 74 -21.83 9.72 -5.31
CA SER A 74 -22.50 10.99 -4.98
C SER A 74 -22.11 12.14 -5.90
N PHE A 75 -20.82 12.25 -6.24
CA PHE A 75 -20.27 13.38 -7.02
C PHE A 75 -20.03 13.03 -8.48
N GLY A 76 -20.15 11.76 -8.84
CA GLY A 76 -19.82 11.21 -10.16
C GLY A 76 -18.38 10.70 -10.26
N LEU A 77 -18.23 9.51 -10.87
CA LEU A 77 -16.97 8.77 -10.95
C LEU A 77 -15.82 9.61 -11.54
N ILE A 78 -16.03 10.19 -12.72
CA ILE A 78 -14.98 10.94 -13.44
C ILE A 78 -14.67 12.27 -12.74
N LYS A 79 -15.68 12.95 -12.18
CA LYS A 79 -15.42 14.17 -11.40
C LYS A 79 -14.55 13.87 -10.19
N THR A 80 -14.89 12.85 -9.42
CA THR A 80 -14.11 12.45 -8.24
C THR A 80 -12.70 12.02 -8.64
N PHE A 81 -12.53 11.23 -9.71
CA PHE A 81 -11.23 10.85 -10.26
C PHE A 81 -10.34 12.05 -10.60
N ASN A 82 -10.91 13.10 -11.17
CA ASN A 82 -10.17 14.30 -11.50
C ASN A 82 -9.80 15.10 -10.25
N TRP A 83 -10.77 15.40 -9.38
CA TRP A 83 -10.59 16.31 -8.27
C TRP A 83 -9.75 15.76 -7.11
N THR A 84 -9.69 14.45 -6.93
CA THR A 84 -8.86 13.83 -5.87
C THR A 84 -7.41 14.29 -5.93
N ASN A 85 -6.81 14.39 -7.13
CA ASN A 85 -5.42 14.81 -7.27
C ASN A 85 -5.20 16.31 -7.01
N LEU A 86 -6.19 17.16 -7.27
CA LEU A 86 -6.10 18.57 -6.88
C LEU A 86 -6.08 18.72 -5.36
N PHE A 87 -7.02 18.06 -4.67
CA PHE A 87 -7.05 18.11 -3.21
C PHE A 87 -5.83 17.45 -2.57
N TYR A 88 -5.27 16.40 -3.18
CA TYR A 88 -3.98 15.85 -2.79
C TYR A 88 -2.87 16.91 -2.90
N GLY A 89 -2.80 17.62 -4.03
CA GLY A 89 -1.84 18.72 -4.25
C GLY A 89 -1.99 19.84 -3.22
N ILE A 90 -3.23 20.21 -2.88
CA ILE A 90 -3.49 21.20 -1.81
C ILE A 90 -2.99 20.67 -0.45
N GLY A 91 -3.31 19.40 -0.10
CA GLY A 91 -2.85 18.80 1.15
C GLY A 91 -1.33 18.78 1.28
N THR A 92 -0.63 18.40 0.20
CA THR A 92 0.85 18.42 0.18
C THR A 92 1.41 19.85 0.21
N LEU A 93 0.76 20.84 -0.40
CA LEU A 93 1.13 22.27 -0.23
C LEU A 93 0.96 22.76 1.21
N VAL A 94 -0.10 22.36 1.89
CA VAL A 94 -0.25 22.67 3.33
C VAL A 94 0.93 22.10 4.12
N CYS A 95 1.42 20.88 3.80
CA CYS A 95 2.64 20.36 4.40
C CYS A 95 3.86 21.24 4.08
N VAL A 96 4.03 21.70 2.83
CA VAL A 96 5.17 22.58 2.43
C VAL A 96 5.24 23.84 3.29
N PHE A 97 4.10 24.46 3.54
CA PHE A 97 4.01 25.69 4.32
C PHE A 97 3.86 25.46 5.82
N SER A 98 3.94 24.22 6.29
CA SER A 98 3.79 23.90 7.71
C SER A 98 4.92 24.53 8.54
N THR A 99 4.54 25.10 9.68
CA THR A 99 5.43 25.72 10.68
C THR A 99 5.30 25.07 12.05
N ASN A 100 4.34 24.16 12.21
CA ASN A 100 4.05 23.48 13.47
C ASN A 100 3.39 22.11 13.23
N PHE A 101 3.23 21.34 14.31
CA PHE A 101 2.59 20.01 14.31
C PHE A 101 1.20 20.02 13.66
N ILE A 102 0.34 20.97 14.00
CA ILE A 102 -1.07 20.98 13.58
C ILE A 102 -1.18 21.19 12.06
N THR A 103 -0.43 22.12 11.50
CA THR A 103 -0.46 22.38 10.05
C THR A 103 0.08 21.21 9.24
N LEU A 104 1.15 20.55 9.72
CA LEU A 104 1.68 19.34 9.09
C LEU A 104 0.66 18.19 9.16
N LEU A 105 0.00 18.01 10.31
CA LEU A 105 -1.05 17.02 10.50
C LEU A 105 -2.23 17.21 9.54
N ILE A 106 -2.73 18.46 9.44
CA ILE A 106 -3.85 18.80 8.53
C ILE A 106 -3.48 18.46 7.09
N GLY A 107 -2.28 18.88 6.64
CA GLY A 107 -1.80 18.58 5.29
C GLY A 107 -1.70 17.08 5.02
N ALA A 108 -1.15 16.31 5.96
CA ALA A 108 -1.04 14.86 5.87
C ALA A 108 -2.41 14.16 5.82
N VAL A 109 -3.39 14.62 6.62
CA VAL A 109 -4.76 14.07 6.62
C VAL A 109 -5.46 14.35 5.29
N ILE A 110 -5.40 15.58 4.77
CA ILE A 110 -6.00 15.92 3.47
C ILE A 110 -5.39 15.06 2.35
N ALA A 111 -4.05 14.98 2.28
CA ALA A 111 -3.36 14.18 1.29
C ALA A 111 -3.66 12.67 1.46
N GLY A 112 -3.80 12.21 2.70
CA GLY A 112 -4.15 10.82 3.02
C GLY A 112 -5.56 10.44 2.56
N ILE A 113 -6.58 11.23 2.90
CA ILE A 113 -7.97 10.96 2.48
C ILE A 113 -8.06 10.91 0.96
N THR A 114 -7.49 11.89 0.28
CA THR A 114 -7.57 12.02 -1.18
C THR A 114 -6.79 10.91 -1.88
N SER A 115 -5.61 10.55 -1.38
CA SER A 115 -4.85 9.40 -1.87
C SER A 115 -5.61 8.08 -1.68
N GLY A 116 -6.23 7.89 -0.51
CA GLY A 116 -7.04 6.72 -0.22
C GLY A 116 -8.26 6.62 -1.14
N CYS A 117 -8.94 7.74 -1.44
CA CYS A 117 -10.05 7.79 -2.39
C CYS A 117 -9.59 7.49 -3.82
N ASP A 118 -8.46 8.06 -4.26
CA ASP A 118 -8.02 7.96 -5.65
C ASP A 118 -7.73 6.52 -6.07
N LEU A 119 -7.17 5.68 -5.19
CA LEU A 119 -6.77 4.31 -5.54
C LEU A 119 -7.94 3.45 -6.07
N PRO A 120 -9.05 3.24 -5.33
CA PRO A 120 -10.17 2.44 -5.81
C PRO A 120 -10.91 3.12 -6.96
N ILE A 121 -10.99 4.45 -6.97
CA ILE A 121 -11.65 5.22 -8.02
C ILE A 121 -10.88 5.09 -9.33
N SER A 122 -9.56 5.24 -9.29
CA SER A 122 -8.67 5.09 -10.45
C SER A 122 -8.79 3.71 -11.10
N LEU A 123 -8.81 2.64 -10.29
CA LEU A 123 -8.99 1.27 -10.78
C LEU A 123 -10.39 1.07 -11.40
N THR A 124 -11.41 1.69 -10.80
CA THR A 124 -12.77 1.67 -11.34
C THR A 124 -12.86 2.40 -12.68
N VAL A 125 -12.24 3.58 -12.82
CA VAL A 125 -12.18 4.33 -14.08
C VAL A 125 -11.47 3.53 -15.17
N VAL A 126 -10.32 2.92 -14.85
CA VAL A 126 -9.59 2.06 -15.80
C VAL A 126 -10.47 0.90 -16.30
N SER A 127 -11.20 0.26 -15.39
CA SER A 127 -12.10 -0.85 -15.73
C SER A 127 -13.34 -0.38 -16.50
N HIS A 128 -13.86 0.79 -16.17
CA HIS A 128 -15.00 1.43 -16.84
C HIS A 128 -14.67 1.83 -18.28
N ASP A 129 -13.49 2.40 -18.51
CA ASP A 129 -13.08 2.90 -19.81
C ASP A 129 -12.49 1.81 -20.72
N ALA A 130 -12.09 0.67 -20.17
CA ALA A 130 -11.53 -0.44 -20.95
C ALA A 130 -12.58 -1.06 -21.88
N PRO A 131 -12.20 -1.43 -23.14
CA PRO A 131 -13.14 -2.01 -24.10
C PRO A 131 -13.57 -3.43 -23.75
N ASP A 132 -12.75 -4.19 -23.05
CA ASP A 132 -12.95 -5.59 -22.68
C ASP A 132 -12.21 -5.96 -21.38
N ASN A 133 -12.58 -7.09 -20.79
CA ASN A 133 -12.03 -7.55 -19.51
C ASN A 133 -10.52 -7.84 -19.56
N LYS A 134 -10.00 -8.33 -20.70
CA LYS A 134 -8.58 -8.62 -20.89
C LYS A 134 -7.77 -7.31 -20.85
N THR A 135 -8.19 -6.33 -21.65
CA THR A 135 -7.58 -4.99 -21.67
C THR A 135 -7.68 -4.33 -20.30
N SER A 136 -8.82 -4.42 -19.61
CA SER A 136 -8.99 -3.93 -18.24
C SER A 136 -7.94 -4.51 -17.29
N SER A 137 -7.77 -5.84 -17.29
CA SER A 137 -6.80 -6.51 -16.44
C SER A 137 -5.34 -6.11 -16.75
N GLU A 138 -5.00 -5.94 -18.03
CA GLU A 138 -3.68 -5.48 -18.47
C GLU A 138 -3.40 -4.06 -18.01
N LEU A 139 -4.38 -3.14 -18.15
CA LEU A 139 -4.30 -1.74 -17.74
C LEU A 139 -4.21 -1.58 -16.21
N VAL A 140 -5.04 -2.31 -15.46
CA VAL A 140 -5.00 -2.34 -13.99
C VAL A 140 -3.65 -2.84 -13.49
N SER A 141 -3.13 -3.93 -14.07
CA SER A 141 -1.79 -4.45 -13.73
C SER A 141 -0.69 -3.42 -14.01
N PHE A 142 -0.83 -2.64 -15.08
CA PHE A 142 0.12 -1.59 -15.42
C PHE A 142 0.14 -0.45 -14.38
N THR A 143 -0.99 -0.13 -13.75
CA THR A 143 -1.02 0.89 -12.69
C THR A 143 -0.19 0.51 -11.47
N GLN A 144 0.01 -0.79 -11.19
CA GLN A 144 0.83 -1.26 -10.06
C GLN A 144 2.33 -0.90 -10.22
N VAL A 145 2.80 -0.77 -11.47
CA VAL A 145 4.18 -0.32 -11.74
C VAL A 145 4.38 1.09 -11.19
N PHE A 146 3.38 1.96 -11.30
CA PHE A 146 3.45 3.33 -10.80
C PHE A 146 3.53 3.41 -9.28
N TRP A 147 2.95 2.46 -8.55
CA TRP A 147 3.13 2.37 -7.10
C TRP A 147 4.60 2.21 -6.73
N GLN A 148 5.31 1.31 -7.40
CA GLN A 148 6.75 1.11 -7.17
C GLN A 148 7.58 2.32 -7.60
N VAL A 149 7.20 2.96 -8.71
CA VAL A 149 7.83 4.21 -9.17
C VAL A 149 7.68 5.31 -8.13
N GLY A 150 6.52 5.42 -7.48
CA GLY A 150 6.28 6.40 -6.41
C GLY A 150 7.17 6.19 -5.19
N ILE A 151 7.35 4.95 -4.76
CA ILE A 151 8.28 4.60 -3.67
C ILE A 151 9.72 5.01 -4.05
N PHE A 152 10.16 4.63 -5.25
CA PHE A 152 11.50 4.94 -5.75
C PHE A 152 11.75 6.45 -5.83
N ILE A 153 10.83 7.20 -6.45
CA ILE A 153 10.94 8.66 -6.58
C ILE A 153 11.00 9.32 -5.20
N SER A 154 10.19 8.90 -4.25
CA SER A 154 10.17 9.48 -2.90
C SER A 154 11.50 9.30 -2.17
N TYR A 155 12.08 8.10 -2.20
CA TYR A 155 13.41 7.87 -1.62
C TYR A 155 14.50 8.63 -2.40
N PHE A 156 14.43 8.64 -3.74
CA PHE A 156 15.41 9.30 -4.59
C PHE A 156 15.42 10.81 -4.37
N CYS A 157 14.26 11.45 -4.37
CA CYS A 157 14.14 12.88 -4.07
C CYS A 157 14.64 13.18 -2.64
N SER A 158 14.23 12.38 -1.65
CA SER A 158 14.66 12.54 -0.26
C SER A 158 16.17 12.37 -0.10
N PHE A 159 16.80 11.47 -0.87
CA PHE A 159 18.24 11.29 -0.90
C PHE A 159 18.96 12.51 -1.48
N ILE A 160 18.50 13.02 -2.62
CA ILE A 160 19.11 14.21 -3.26
C ILE A 160 19.07 15.41 -2.32
N VAL A 161 17.93 15.65 -1.66
CA VAL A 161 17.74 16.81 -0.78
C VAL A 161 18.21 16.57 0.65
N SER A 162 18.75 15.40 0.98
CA SER A 162 19.13 15.00 2.34
C SER A 162 20.21 15.87 2.98
N LYS A 163 20.99 16.59 2.16
CA LYS A 163 22.03 17.53 2.63
C LYS A 163 21.54 18.97 2.76
N MET A 164 20.28 19.25 2.40
CA MET A 164 19.69 20.58 2.54
C MET A 164 19.41 20.87 4.02
N GLY A 165 19.79 22.06 4.47
CA GLY A 165 19.63 22.46 5.87
C GLY A 165 18.18 22.70 6.29
N GLY A 166 17.89 22.48 7.57
CA GLY A 166 16.58 22.72 8.18
C GLY A 166 15.45 21.91 7.51
N LEU A 167 14.29 22.55 7.35
CA LEU A 167 13.11 21.93 6.74
C LEU A 167 13.12 21.93 5.21
N LEU A 168 14.09 22.56 4.56
CA LEU A 168 14.08 22.80 3.11
C LEU A 168 14.01 21.49 2.33
N GLY A 169 14.81 20.50 2.70
CA GLY A 169 14.82 19.20 2.02
C GLY A 169 13.46 18.50 2.08
N ALA A 170 12.84 18.46 3.24
CA ALA A 170 11.51 17.88 3.41
C ALA A 170 10.44 18.63 2.58
N ARG A 171 10.46 19.96 2.60
CA ARG A 171 9.55 20.80 1.82
C ARG A 171 9.69 20.58 0.34
N VAL A 172 10.90 20.45 -0.19
CA VAL A 172 11.14 20.20 -1.63
C VAL A 172 10.53 18.89 -2.08
N VAL A 173 10.61 17.80 -1.29
CA VAL A 173 9.95 16.52 -1.59
C VAL A 173 8.43 16.71 -1.73
N PHE A 174 7.82 17.46 -0.81
CA PHE A 174 6.38 17.72 -0.85
C PHE A 174 5.98 18.70 -1.98
N VAL A 175 6.83 19.64 -2.37
CA VAL A 175 6.63 20.47 -3.58
C VAL A 175 6.61 19.60 -4.84
N ILE A 176 7.52 18.64 -4.96
CA ILE A 176 7.55 17.70 -6.10
C ILE A 176 6.27 16.88 -6.15
N LEU A 177 5.83 16.32 -5.01
CA LEU A 177 4.57 15.57 -4.94
C LEU A 177 3.37 16.44 -5.33
N SER A 178 3.33 17.70 -4.84
CA SER A 178 2.28 18.65 -5.18
C SER A 178 2.27 19.00 -6.67
N ALA A 179 3.43 19.27 -7.25
CA ALA A 179 3.55 19.59 -8.68
C ALA A 179 3.06 18.43 -9.57
N ILE A 180 3.44 17.19 -9.22
CA ILE A 180 2.97 16.00 -9.92
C ILE A 180 1.44 15.85 -9.78
N ALA A 181 0.89 16.08 -8.58
CA ALA A 181 -0.54 15.95 -8.32
C ALA A 181 -1.36 16.99 -9.09
N ILE A 182 -0.94 18.26 -9.05
CA ILE A 182 -1.61 19.35 -9.79
C ILE A 182 -1.48 19.14 -11.30
N GLY A 183 -0.30 18.72 -11.78
CA GLY A 183 -0.08 18.36 -13.18
C GLY A 183 -0.98 17.20 -13.63
N THR A 184 -1.12 16.18 -12.78
CA THR A 184 -2.01 15.04 -13.05
C THR A 184 -3.49 15.46 -13.07
N TRP A 185 -3.91 16.32 -12.12
CA TRP A 185 -5.23 16.91 -12.12
C TRP A 185 -5.51 17.69 -13.43
N ALA A 186 -4.59 18.54 -13.82
CA ALA A 186 -4.73 19.33 -15.05
C ALA A 186 -4.82 18.41 -16.29
N TRP A 187 -3.96 17.38 -16.36
CA TRP A 187 -3.99 16.41 -17.45
C TRP A 187 -5.30 15.60 -17.47
N ARG A 188 -5.76 15.08 -16.33
CA ARG A 188 -7.03 14.35 -16.22
C ARG A 188 -8.21 15.20 -16.62
N THR A 189 -8.19 16.50 -16.26
CA THR A 189 -9.33 17.42 -16.46
C THR A 189 -9.39 17.99 -17.86
N PHE A 190 -8.26 18.37 -18.44
CA PHE A 190 -8.22 19.11 -19.70
C PHE A 190 -7.85 18.27 -20.92
N SER A 191 -7.48 17.00 -20.76
CA SER A 191 -7.15 16.14 -21.90
C SER A 191 -8.40 15.71 -22.65
N SER A 192 -8.61 16.21 -23.86
CA SER A 192 -9.70 15.80 -24.76
C SER A 192 -9.70 14.29 -25.04
N LYS A 193 -8.50 13.68 -25.13
CA LYS A 193 -8.37 12.23 -25.34
C LYS A 193 -8.89 11.40 -24.15
N LEU A 194 -8.62 11.82 -22.92
CA LEU A 194 -9.15 11.14 -21.72
C LEU A 194 -10.66 11.34 -21.62
N GLN A 195 -11.17 12.55 -21.89
CA GLN A 195 -12.61 12.83 -21.92
C GLN A 195 -13.34 11.95 -22.95
N GLN A 196 -12.76 11.75 -24.13
CA GLN A 196 -13.31 10.85 -25.14
C GLN A 196 -13.42 9.41 -24.61
N PHE A 197 -12.38 8.87 -23.98
CA PHE A 197 -12.42 7.52 -23.39
C PHE A 197 -13.47 7.39 -22.29
N HIS A 198 -13.64 8.42 -21.46
CA HIS A 198 -14.65 8.45 -20.42
C HIS A 198 -16.08 8.42 -21.00
N VAL A 199 -16.34 9.17 -22.07
CA VAL A 199 -17.65 9.17 -22.76
C VAL A 199 -17.93 7.80 -23.40
N GLU A 200 -16.96 7.23 -24.10
CA GLU A 200 -17.07 5.88 -24.67
C GLU A 200 -17.31 4.81 -23.60
N GLY A 201 -16.59 4.90 -22.46
CA GLY A 201 -16.75 4.03 -21.31
C GLY A 201 -18.18 4.14 -20.73
N GLN A 202 -18.66 5.34 -20.54
CA GLN A 202 -20.01 5.60 -20.01
C GLN A 202 -21.10 5.00 -20.89
N GLN A 203 -20.98 5.13 -22.21
CA GLN A 203 -21.91 4.53 -23.17
C GLN A 203 -21.91 2.99 -23.11
N ARG A 204 -20.71 2.37 -22.96
CA ARG A 204 -20.58 0.92 -22.80
C ARG A 204 -21.17 0.44 -21.49
N TYR A 205 -20.85 1.14 -20.39
CA TYR A 205 -21.33 0.78 -19.05
C TYR A 205 -22.83 0.87 -18.92
N ALA A 206 -23.47 1.88 -19.50
CA ALA A 206 -24.94 2.02 -19.53
C ALA A 206 -25.61 0.82 -20.20
N LYS A 207 -25.02 0.25 -21.27
CA LYS A 207 -25.52 -0.95 -21.94
C LYS A 207 -25.37 -2.23 -21.10
N ILE A 208 -24.34 -2.31 -20.25
CA ILE A 208 -24.03 -3.47 -19.38
C ILE A 208 -24.84 -3.39 -18.08
N ALA A 209 -24.96 -2.21 -17.47
CA ALA A 209 -25.69 -1.99 -16.22
C ALA A 209 -27.17 -2.34 -16.33
N ALA A 210 -27.75 -2.17 -17.52
CA ALA A 210 -29.11 -2.63 -17.82
C ALA A 210 -29.30 -4.14 -17.72
N LYS A 211 -28.21 -4.94 -17.63
CA LYS A 211 -28.21 -6.41 -17.58
C LYS A 211 -27.77 -7.03 -16.25
N LYS A 212 -27.20 -6.27 -15.30
CA LYS A 212 -26.65 -6.82 -14.03
C LYS A 212 -27.20 -6.09 -12.80
N GLY A 213 -27.90 -6.84 -11.93
CA GLY A 213 -28.26 -6.39 -10.57
C GLY A 213 -27.02 -6.20 -9.67
N SER A 214 -27.12 -5.27 -8.71
CA SER A 214 -26.03 -4.95 -7.77
C SER A 214 -25.65 -6.12 -6.85
N ILE A 215 -24.35 -6.36 -6.67
CA ILE A 215 -23.82 -7.31 -5.67
C ILE A 215 -23.97 -6.66 -4.29
N ASN A 216 -24.76 -7.28 -3.42
CA ASN A 216 -25.12 -6.72 -2.11
C ASN A 216 -24.17 -7.24 -1.03
N THR A 217 -23.59 -6.37 -0.20
CA THR A 217 -22.73 -6.70 0.95
C THR A 217 -23.40 -7.68 1.93
N LYS A 218 -24.71 -7.73 1.98
CA LYS A 218 -25.51 -8.72 2.74
C LYS A 218 -25.20 -10.17 2.32
N SER A 219 -24.75 -10.40 1.10
CA SER A 219 -24.41 -11.74 0.60
C SER A 219 -23.13 -12.30 1.26
N VAL A 220 -22.16 -11.44 1.63
CA VAL A 220 -20.89 -11.85 2.26
C VAL A 220 -21.13 -12.35 3.68
N PHE A 221 -21.87 -11.60 4.50
CA PHE A 221 -22.22 -12.01 5.86
C PHE A 221 -23.05 -13.32 5.86
N LYS A 222 -23.99 -13.44 4.93
CA LYS A 222 -24.77 -14.68 4.76
C LYS A 222 -23.87 -15.87 4.35
N ALA A 223 -22.89 -15.63 3.47
CA ALA A 223 -21.96 -16.68 3.06
C ALA A 223 -21.03 -17.13 4.19
N LEU A 224 -20.54 -16.19 5.03
CA LEU A 224 -19.62 -16.48 6.14
C LEU A 224 -20.33 -17.09 7.36
N PHE A 225 -21.61 -16.78 7.60
CA PHE A 225 -22.30 -17.12 8.84
C PHE A 225 -23.63 -17.85 8.67
N GLY A 226 -24.20 -17.93 7.46
CA GLY A 226 -25.54 -18.43 7.23
C GLY A 226 -25.69 -19.45 6.08
N SER A 227 -24.59 -20.04 5.57
CA SER A 227 -24.65 -21.07 4.52
C SER A 227 -24.13 -22.42 5.02
N GLU A 228 -24.49 -23.51 4.36
CA GLU A 228 -23.95 -24.88 4.65
C GLU A 228 -22.41 -24.91 4.63
N ASN A 229 -21.77 -24.09 3.80
CA ASN A 229 -20.31 -23.96 3.70
C ASN A 229 -19.71 -22.89 4.62
N SER A 230 -20.50 -22.26 5.50
CA SER A 230 -20.06 -21.15 6.35
C SER A 230 -18.83 -21.49 7.19
N GLY A 231 -18.80 -22.69 7.81
CA GLY A 231 -17.67 -23.12 8.63
C GLY A 231 -16.34 -23.26 7.83
N LYS A 232 -16.40 -23.68 6.56
CA LYS A 232 -15.23 -23.74 5.67
C LYS A 232 -14.77 -22.33 5.28
N LEU A 233 -15.69 -21.49 4.82
CA LEU A 233 -15.37 -20.13 4.35
C LEU A 233 -14.87 -19.24 5.48
N PHE A 234 -15.45 -19.39 6.68
CA PHE A 234 -15.01 -18.67 7.88
C PHE A 234 -13.59 -19.04 8.32
N LYS A 235 -13.20 -20.32 8.24
CA LYS A 235 -11.83 -20.78 8.52
C LYS A 235 -10.83 -20.14 7.58
N PHE A 236 -11.11 -20.14 6.27
CA PHE A 236 -10.27 -19.48 5.28
C PHE A 236 -10.17 -17.97 5.54
N PHE A 237 -11.31 -17.32 5.79
CA PHE A 237 -11.35 -15.90 6.10
C PHE A 237 -10.48 -15.55 7.31
N LEU A 238 -10.62 -16.28 8.41
CA LEU A 238 -9.89 -16.02 9.64
C LEU A 238 -8.38 -16.27 9.48
N ALA A 239 -7.98 -17.36 8.81
CA ALA A 239 -6.57 -17.65 8.58
C ALA A 239 -5.89 -16.60 7.70
N ILE A 240 -6.54 -16.21 6.60
CA ILE A 240 -6.02 -15.17 5.71
C ILE A 240 -6.00 -13.81 6.41
N LEU A 241 -7.03 -13.48 7.20
CA LEU A 241 -7.09 -12.23 7.97
C LEU A 241 -5.94 -12.14 8.96
N VAL A 242 -5.72 -13.16 9.79
CA VAL A 242 -4.64 -13.19 10.79
C VAL A 242 -3.27 -13.10 10.12
N PHE A 243 -3.05 -13.87 9.05
CA PHE A 243 -1.82 -13.81 8.27
C PHE A 243 -1.57 -12.40 7.72
N TYR A 244 -2.58 -11.83 7.05
CA TYR A 244 -2.41 -10.54 6.35
C TYR A 244 -2.30 -9.37 7.31
N VAL A 245 -3.06 -9.37 8.41
CA VAL A 245 -2.91 -8.33 9.46
C VAL A 245 -1.51 -8.38 10.07
N GLY A 246 -1.02 -9.58 10.44
CA GLY A 246 0.32 -9.75 11.00
C GLY A 246 1.40 -9.26 10.05
N TRP A 247 1.35 -9.68 8.79
CA TRP A 247 2.29 -9.23 7.77
C TRP A 247 2.21 -7.71 7.54
N ASN A 248 1.00 -7.17 7.40
CA ASN A 248 0.82 -5.75 7.04
C ASN A 248 1.19 -4.80 8.19
N LEU A 249 1.03 -5.20 9.45
CA LEU A 249 1.53 -4.43 10.59
C LEU A 249 3.04 -4.17 10.48
N LEU A 250 3.82 -5.20 10.17
CA LEU A 250 5.26 -5.08 10.02
C LEU A 250 5.62 -4.34 8.73
N ALA A 251 4.99 -4.69 7.61
CA ALA A 251 5.23 -4.03 6.32
C ALA A 251 4.93 -2.53 6.38
N ASN A 252 3.84 -2.14 7.07
CA ASN A 252 3.50 -0.75 7.30
C ASN A 252 4.51 -0.04 8.24
N THR A 253 5.02 -0.75 9.25
CA THR A 253 6.07 -0.23 10.14
C THR A 253 7.35 0.06 9.37
N TRP A 254 7.83 -0.87 8.55
CA TRP A 254 9.00 -0.63 7.69
C TRP A 254 8.73 0.48 6.67
N GLY A 255 7.58 0.47 6.01
CA GLY A 255 7.20 1.48 5.01
C GLY A 255 7.15 2.90 5.57
N GLN A 256 6.71 3.09 6.81
CA GLN A 256 6.58 4.41 7.41
C GLN A 256 7.76 4.83 8.31
N PHE A 257 8.44 3.90 8.95
CA PHE A 257 9.40 4.23 10.01
C PHE A 257 10.82 3.70 9.73
N GLN A 258 11.09 3.08 8.57
CA GLN A 258 12.44 2.60 8.23
C GLN A 258 13.49 3.69 8.35
N THR A 259 13.29 4.84 7.70
CA THR A 259 14.22 5.98 7.75
C THR A 259 14.35 6.51 9.18
N PHE A 260 13.23 6.65 9.90
CA PHE A 260 13.22 7.07 11.29
C PHE A 260 14.06 6.15 12.19
N MET A 261 13.88 4.82 12.06
CA MET A 261 14.64 3.83 12.83
C MET A 261 16.14 3.90 12.54
N LEU A 262 16.52 4.02 11.27
CA LEU A 262 17.93 4.12 10.88
C LEU A 262 18.57 5.40 11.44
N VAL A 263 17.88 6.54 11.35
CA VAL A 263 18.38 7.81 11.90
C VAL A 263 18.46 7.77 13.43
N LYS A 264 17.50 7.13 14.12
CA LYS A 264 17.58 6.90 15.58
C LYS A 264 18.71 5.94 15.97
N ALA A 265 19.15 5.08 15.07
CA ALA A 265 20.32 4.22 15.22
C ALA A 265 21.63 4.89 14.73
N ASN A 266 21.67 6.22 14.66
CA ASN A 266 22.78 7.07 14.25
C ASN A 266 23.19 6.96 12.76
N ALA A 267 22.29 6.54 11.87
CA ALA A 267 22.50 6.71 10.43
C ALA A 267 22.36 8.18 10.04
N SER A 268 23.17 8.63 9.07
CA SER A 268 22.88 9.90 8.41
C SER A 268 21.58 9.81 7.58
N GLN A 269 20.91 10.96 7.38
CA GLN A 269 19.72 11.03 6.54
C GLN A 269 19.99 10.50 5.11
N SER A 270 21.17 10.82 4.55
CA SER A 270 21.60 10.32 3.24
C SER A 270 21.76 8.80 3.21
N LEU A 271 22.35 8.22 4.26
CA LEU A 271 22.50 6.75 4.36
C LEU A 271 21.14 6.08 4.46
N ALA A 272 20.24 6.59 5.29
CA ALA A 272 18.92 6.02 5.52
C ALA A 272 18.05 6.05 4.26
N THR A 273 18.03 7.17 3.53
CA THR A 273 17.27 7.31 2.28
C THR A 273 17.91 6.56 1.12
N GLY A 274 19.24 6.60 0.99
CA GLY A 274 19.99 5.82 -0.01
C GLY A 274 19.81 4.31 0.18
N TYR A 275 19.77 3.85 1.43
CA TYR A 275 19.46 2.45 1.75
C TYR A 275 18.05 2.06 1.27
N GLY A 276 17.06 2.95 1.42
CA GLY A 276 15.71 2.76 0.87
C GLY A 276 15.70 2.57 -0.64
N ILE A 277 16.53 3.32 -1.39
CA ILE A 277 16.69 3.14 -2.85
C ILE A 277 17.24 1.74 -3.17
N ILE A 278 18.31 1.35 -2.49
CA ILE A 278 18.98 0.05 -2.73
C ILE A 278 18.02 -1.10 -2.45
N THR A 279 17.33 -1.09 -1.31
CA THR A 279 16.38 -2.15 -0.95
C THR A 279 15.22 -2.24 -1.92
N GLN A 280 14.71 -1.11 -2.42
CA GLN A 280 13.66 -1.07 -3.43
C GLN A 280 14.12 -1.68 -4.76
N LEU A 281 15.31 -1.32 -5.24
CA LEU A 281 15.86 -1.86 -6.49
C LEU A 281 16.11 -3.36 -6.41
N LEU A 282 16.65 -3.84 -5.29
CA LEU A 282 16.90 -5.27 -5.06
C LEU A 282 15.62 -6.08 -4.86
N GLY A 283 14.53 -5.44 -4.43
CA GLY A 283 13.21 -6.06 -4.31
C GLY A 283 12.54 -6.39 -5.65
N LEU A 284 12.76 -5.61 -6.69
CA LEU A 284 12.07 -5.78 -7.99
C LEU A 284 12.26 -7.17 -8.62
N PRO A 285 13.49 -7.74 -8.72
CA PRO A 285 13.68 -9.10 -9.25
C PRO A 285 12.95 -10.17 -8.44
N LEU A 286 12.82 -9.97 -7.11
CA LEU A 286 12.16 -10.93 -6.22
C LEU A 286 10.64 -10.94 -6.43
N VAL A 287 10.03 -9.79 -6.71
CA VAL A 287 8.61 -9.72 -7.10
C VAL A 287 8.36 -10.50 -8.39
N ALA A 288 9.24 -10.37 -9.38
CA ALA A 288 9.16 -11.13 -10.63
C ALA A 288 9.35 -12.64 -10.41
N LEU A 289 10.32 -13.01 -9.56
CA LEU A 289 10.58 -14.41 -9.17
C LEU A 289 9.36 -15.00 -8.44
N TYR A 290 8.77 -14.26 -7.50
CA TYR A 290 7.56 -14.71 -6.82
C TYR A 290 6.40 -14.93 -7.80
N ALA A 291 6.17 -14.02 -8.75
CA ALA A 291 5.11 -14.16 -9.76
C ALA A 291 5.25 -15.47 -10.57
N TRP A 292 6.49 -15.91 -10.83
CA TRP A 292 6.76 -17.19 -11.47
C TRP A 292 6.49 -18.38 -10.53
N ILE A 293 6.83 -18.28 -9.23
CA ILE A 293 6.64 -19.33 -8.23
C ILE A 293 5.18 -19.46 -7.80
N ALA A 294 4.41 -18.37 -7.81
CA ALA A 294 3.05 -18.31 -7.26
C ALA A 294 2.08 -19.33 -7.87
N GLY A 295 2.24 -19.67 -9.15
CA GLY A 295 1.47 -20.71 -9.84
C GLY A 295 2.10 -22.11 -9.80
N SER A 296 3.19 -22.33 -9.04
CA SER A 296 3.92 -23.59 -9.02
C SER A 296 3.68 -24.37 -7.73
N LYS A 297 4.01 -25.68 -7.77
CA LYS A 297 4.01 -26.57 -6.58
C LYS A 297 4.97 -26.09 -5.47
N TYR A 298 5.90 -25.20 -5.77
CA TYR A 298 6.87 -24.68 -4.82
C TYR A 298 6.37 -23.47 -4.02
N ARG A 299 5.17 -22.95 -4.30
CA ARG A 299 4.58 -21.79 -3.63
C ARG A 299 4.54 -21.93 -2.10
N ASN A 300 4.06 -23.07 -1.60
CA ASN A 300 3.92 -23.33 -0.18
C ASN A 300 5.28 -23.47 0.53
N LEU A 301 6.27 -24.03 -0.15
CA LEU A 301 7.65 -24.09 0.33
C LEU A 301 8.26 -22.67 0.38
N ALA A 302 8.10 -21.89 -0.69
CA ALA A 302 8.58 -20.51 -0.76
C ALA A 302 7.96 -19.64 0.34
N PHE A 303 6.66 -19.80 0.63
CA PHE A 303 5.99 -19.17 1.76
C PHE A 303 6.68 -19.50 3.10
N SER A 304 6.91 -20.78 3.37
CA SER A 304 7.52 -21.21 4.65
C SER A 304 8.96 -20.72 4.78
N ILE A 305 9.76 -20.77 3.72
CA ILE A 305 11.13 -20.22 3.70
C ILE A 305 11.09 -18.70 3.90
N GLY A 306 10.21 -17.99 3.21
CA GLY A 306 10.03 -16.55 3.35
C GLY A 306 9.66 -16.14 4.78
N SER A 307 8.71 -16.84 5.40
CA SER A 307 8.31 -16.60 6.79
C SER A 307 9.45 -16.88 7.77
N MET A 308 10.24 -17.96 7.56
CA MET A 308 11.40 -18.28 8.37
C MET A 308 12.48 -17.19 8.25
N VAL A 309 12.76 -16.71 7.03
CA VAL A 309 13.72 -15.62 6.79
C VAL A 309 13.27 -14.34 7.49
N MET A 310 11.97 -14.00 7.42
CA MET A 310 11.40 -12.87 8.15
C MET A 310 11.59 -13.02 9.67
N PHE A 311 11.32 -14.20 10.22
CA PHE A 311 11.50 -14.47 11.65
C PHE A 311 12.96 -14.31 12.07
N ILE A 312 13.92 -14.92 11.33
CA ILE A 312 15.36 -14.81 11.60
C ILE A 312 15.80 -13.34 11.53
N ALA A 313 15.34 -12.58 10.55
CA ALA A 313 15.66 -11.17 10.40
C ALA A 313 15.22 -10.34 11.63
N ILE A 314 13.97 -10.52 12.08
CA ILE A 314 13.45 -9.82 13.24
C ILE A 314 14.13 -10.27 14.52
N ALA A 315 14.39 -11.58 14.70
CA ALA A 315 15.11 -12.11 15.85
C ALA A 315 16.56 -11.57 15.91
N ALA A 316 17.26 -11.49 14.78
CA ALA A 316 18.59 -10.88 14.71
C ALA A 316 18.57 -9.41 15.16
N MET A 317 17.53 -8.64 14.74
CA MET A 317 17.35 -7.27 15.18
C MET A 317 17.02 -7.17 16.68
N ALA A 318 16.22 -8.10 17.21
CA ALA A 318 15.91 -8.18 18.63
C ALA A 318 17.18 -8.48 19.48
N MET A 319 18.09 -9.32 19.00
CA MET A 319 19.37 -9.61 19.66
C MET A 319 20.38 -8.48 19.50
N GLY A 320 20.54 -7.94 18.28
CA GLY A 320 21.52 -6.90 17.95
C GLY A 320 21.15 -5.50 18.47
N GLY A 321 19.88 -5.24 18.72
CA GLY A 321 19.39 -3.98 19.30
C GLY A 321 19.73 -2.75 18.44
N ASN A 322 20.61 -1.88 18.95
CA ASN A 322 20.89 -0.56 18.35
C ASN A 322 22.04 -0.56 17.34
N ILE A 323 22.60 -1.72 17.00
CA ILE A 323 23.70 -1.78 16.04
C ILE A 323 23.16 -1.51 14.64
N LEU A 324 23.56 -0.38 14.06
CA LEU A 324 23.07 0.09 12.76
C LEU A 324 23.14 -0.97 11.67
N TRP A 325 24.27 -1.65 11.52
CA TRP A 325 24.46 -2.68 10.48
C TRP A 325 23.56 -3.91 10.67
N VAL A 326 23.25 -4.26 11.94
CA VAL A 326 22.30 -5.34 12.23
C VAL A 326 20.88 -4.91 11.82
N ILE A 327 20.49 -3.67 12.11
CA ILE A 327 19.19 -3.12 11.70
C ILE A 327 19.07 -3.11 10.17
N MET A 328 20.10 -2.62 9.47
CA MET A 328 20.12 -2.62 8.00
C MET A 328 20.03 -4.04 7.44
N GLY A 329 20.88 -4.95 7.89
CA GLY A 329 20.84 -6.35 7.46
C GLY A 329 19.50 -7.02 7.73
N ALA A 330 18.89 -6.77 8.88
CA ALA A 330 17.58 -7.32 9.25
C ALA A 330 16.45 -6.77 8.38
N ILE A 331 16.42 -5.47 8.10
CA ILE A 331 15.43 -4.86 7.20
C ILE A 331 15.56 -5.47 5.79
N PHE A 332 16.78 -5.65 5.30
CA PHE A 332 17.01 -6.27 4.00
C PHE A 332 16.52 -7.71 3.95
N LEU A 333 16.92 -8.55 4.91
CA LEU A 333 16.48 -9.96 5.00
C LEU A 333 14.96 -10.07 5.16
N TYR A 334 14.36 -9.20 6.00
CA TYR A 334 12.91 -9.14 6.13
C TYR A 334 12.24 -8.84 4.78
N GLY A 335 12.75 -7.86 4.03
CA GLY A 335 12.26 -7.52 2.68
C GLY A 335 12.36 -8.70 1.72
N LEU A 336 13.47 -9.47 1.74
CA LEU A 336 13.62 -10.68 0.94
C LEU A 336 12.51 -11.70 1.26
N GLY A 337 12.32 -12.04 2.54
CA GLY A 337 11.31 -12.99 2.98
C GLY A 337 9.87 -12.53 2.69
N SER A 338 9.59 -11.25 2.89
CA SER A 338 8.29 -10.62 2.70
C SER A 338 7.77 -10.69 1.25
N ASN A 339 8.65 -10.77 0.24
CA ASN A 339 8.22 -10.96 -1.15
C ASN A 339 7.57 -12.34 -1.39
N PHE A 340 7.96 -13.37 -0.61
CA PHE A 340 7.43 -14.72 -0.73
C PHE A 340 6.30 -15.02 0.27
N SER A 341 6.25 -14.27 1.37
CA SER A 341 5.27 -14.42 2.45
C SER A 341 4.58 -13.10 2.74
N GLY A 342 3.87 -12.54 1.75
CA GLY A 342 3.31 -11.20 1.87
C GLY A 342 2.02 -10.97 1.08
N GLU A 343 1.82 -9.74 0.64
CA GLU A 343 0.59 -9.26 0.00
C GLU A 343 0.18 -10.06 -1.24
N ALA A 344 1.15 -10.47 -2.05
CA ALA A 344 0.84 -11.21 -3.27
C ALA A 344 0.23 -12.59 -2.95
N LEU A 345 0.75 -13.26 -1.92
CA LEU A 345 0.23 -14.56 -1.47
C LEU A 345 -1.19 -14.44 -0.90
N TYR A 346 -1.46 -13.42 -0.08
CA TYR A 346 -2.79 -13.15 0.45
C TYR A 346 -3.83 -13.00 -0.69
N LYS A 347 -3.46 -12.29 -1.76
CA LYS A 347 -4.33 -12.11 -2.93
C LYS A 347 -4.62 -13.44 -3.63
N VAL A 348 -3.59 -14.28 -3.81
CA VAL A 348 -3.75 -15.62 -4.41
C VAL A 348 -4.65 -16.50 -3.56
N TRP A 349 -4.41 -16.61 -2.25
CA TRP A 349 -5.26 -17.39 -1.35
C TRP A 349 -6.71 -16.92 -1.34
N THR A 350 -6.95 -15.61 -1.37
CA THR A 350 -8.31 -15.08 -1.43
C THR A 350 -9.00 -15.48 -2.73
N GLN A 351 -8.27 -15.49 -3.84
CA GLN A 351 -8.85 -15.86 -5.13
C GLN A 351 -9.15 -17.36 -5.25
N GLU A 352 -8.36 -18.21 -4.64
CA GLU A 352 -8.52 -19.66 -4.71
C GLU A 352 -9.59 -20.19 -3.75
N SER A 353 -9.78 -19.53 -2.59
CA SER A 353 -10.57 -20.07 -1.48
C SER A 353 -12.00 -19.58 -1.41
N PHE A 354 -12.34 -18.51 -2.14
CA PHE A 354 -13.69 -17.94 -2.10
C PHE A 354 -14.39 -17.95 -3.46
N PRO A 355 -15.73 -18.18 -3.49
CA PRO A 355 -16.53 -18.04 -4.70
C PRO A 355 -16.38 -16.66 -5.34
N ILE A 356 -16.46 -16.60 -6.67
CA ILE A 356 -16.20 -15.39 -7.46
C ILE A 356 -17.12 -14.23 -7.08
N GLU A 357 -18.35 -14.52 -6.65
CA GLU A 357 -19.39 -13.55 -6.31
C GLU A 357 -19.06 -12.72 -5.06
N ILE A 358 -18.32 -13.31 -4.09
CA ILE A 358 -18.01 -12.67 -2.80
C ILE A 358 -16.52 -12.35 -2.65
N ARG A 359 -15.67 -12.83 -3.55
CA ARG A 359 -14.21 -12.77 -3.48
C ARG A 359 -13.68 -11.34 -3.32
N SER A 360 -14.15 -10.40 -4.14
CA SER A 360 -13.75 -9.00 -4.08
C SER A 360 -14.15 -8.32 -2.77
N SER A 361 -15.35 -8.64 -2.28
CA SER A 361 -15.84 -8.10 -1.01
C SER A 361 -15.07 -8.64 0.20
N ILE A 362 -14.75 -9.94 0.20
CA ILE A 362 -13.89 -10.56 1.22
C ILE A 362 -12.51 -9.92 1.23
N GLN A 363 -11.92 -9.75 0.05
CA GLN A 363 -10.61 -9.09 -0.08
C GLN A 363 -10.65 -7.65 0.44
N GLY A 364 -11.71 -6.92 0.14
CA GLY A 364 -11.93 -5.56 0.64
C GLY A 364 -12.07 -5.50 2.16
N ILE A 365 -12.81 -6.43 2.77
CA ILE A 365 -12.99 -6.51 4.23
C ILE A 365 -11.65 -6.81 4.91
N ILE A 366 -10.92 -7.82 4.45
CA ILE A 366 -9.60 -8.19 5.00
C ILE A 366 -8.63 -7.00 4.92
N ASN A 367 -8.56 -6.34 3.75
CA ASN A 367 -7.70 -5.18 3.57
C ASN A 367 -8.12 -4.00 4.47
N GLY A 368 -9.42 -3.73 4.57
CA GLY A 368 -9.97 -2.67 5.43
C GLY A 368 -9.63 -2.87 6.92
N ILE A 369 -9.87 -4.07 7.45
CA ILE A 369 -9.53 -4.43 8.83
C ILE A 369 -8.01 -4.27 9.05
N SER A 370 -7.21 -4.79 8.14
CA SER A 370 -5.75 -4.70 8.23
C SER A 370 -5.26 -3.25 8.24
N ARG A 371 -5.82 -2.38 7.39
CA ARG A 371 -5.48 -0.95 7.36
C ARG A 371 -5.84 -0.22 8.65
N ILE A 372 -6.99 -0.54 9.26
CA ILE A 372 -7.37 0.02 10.57
C ILE A 372 -6.37 -0.41 11.65
N CYS A 373 -6.02 -1.71 11.70
CA CYS A 373 -5.01 -2.20 12.64
C CYS A 373 -3.65 -1.48 12.45
N CYS A 374 -3.20 -1.31 11.20
CA CYS A 374 -1.98 -0.58 10.88
C CYS A 374 -2.03 0.88 11.32
N ALA A 375 -3.16 1.56 11.10
CA ALA A 375 -3.34 2.95 11.51
C ALA A 375 -3.25 3.11 13.04
N LEU A 376 -3.95 2.25 13.78
CA LEU A 376 -3.90 2.25 15.25
C LEU A 376 -2.47 1.97 15.75
N PHE A 377 -1.77 1.03 15.12
CA PHE A 377 -0.41 0.69 15.50
C PHE A 377 0.59 1.80 15.17
N ALA A 378 0.40 2.52 14.07
CA ALA A 378 1.28 3.62 13.66
C ALA A 378 1.36 4.76 14.67
N PHE A 379 0.31 5.00 15.49
CA PHE A 379 0.32 6.01 16.55
C PHE A 379 1.40 5.71 17.62
N VAL A 380 1.61 4.46 17.95
CA VAL A 380 2.55 4.05 19.00
C VAL A 380 3.92 3.65 18.48
N THR A 381 4.03 3.31 17.19
CA THR A 381 5.25 2.78 16.57
C THR A 381 6.50 3.63 16.80
N PRO A 382 6.50 4.99 16.67
CA PRO A 382 7.71 5.79 16.89
C PRO A 382 8.28 5.65 18.30
N SER A 383 7.44 5.44 19.30
CA SER A 383 7.86 5.20 20.68
C SER A 383 8.39 3.78 20.91
N LEU A 384 7.97 2.83 20.10
CA LEU A 384 8.38 1.42 20.17
C LEU A 384 9.68 1.12 19.43
N VAL A 385 10.05 1.93 18.43
CA VAL A 385 11.24 1.69 17.58
C VAL A 385 12.44 2.54 17.97
N VAL A 386 12.40 3.19 19.14
CA VAL A 386 13.58 3.90 19.68
C VAL A 386 14.57 2.94 20.32
N PRO A 387 15.88 3.30 20.37
CA PRO A 387 16.95 2.43 20.87
C PRO A 387 16.71 1.79 22.22
N SER A 388 16.02 2.49 23.14
CA SER A 388 15.80 2.00 24.52
C SER A 388 14.84 0.79 24.62
N VAL A 389 13.90 0.63 23.69
CA VAL A 389 12.87 -0.43 23.73
C VAL A 389 12.85 -1.33 22.50
N ILE A 390 13.67 -1.04 21.49
CA ILE A 390 13.64 -1.73 20.19
C ILE A 390 13.82 -3.25 20.32
N LYS A 391 14.66 -3.73 21.25
CA LYS A 391 14.86 -5.17 21.48
C LYS A 391 13.57 -5.87 21.86
N THR A 392 12.85 -5.34 22.84
CA THR A 392 11.58 -5.90 23.33
C THR A 392 10.53 -5.85 22.22
N THR A 393 10.45 -4.73 21.50
CA THR A 393 9.52 -4.55 20.38
C THR A 393 9.78 -5.56 19.27
N MET A 394 11.05 -5.82 18.93
CA MET A 394 11.37 -6.80 17.90
C MET A 394 11.03 -8.23 18.32
N TRP A 395 11.15 -8.61 19.60
CA TRP A 395 10.66 -9.90 20.08
C TRP A 395 9.13 -10.02 19.94
N CYS A 396 8.39 -8.96 20.23
CA CYS A 396 6.94 -8.94 19.96
C CYS A 396 6.64 -9.10 18.45
N PHE A 397 7.40 -8.44 17.60
CA PHE A 397 7.26 -8.57 16.13
C PHE A 397 7.62 -9.99 15.66
N ALA A 398 8.65 -10.62 16.23
CA ALA A 398 8.97 -12.02 15.95
C ALA A 398 7.78 -12.94 16.30
N GLY A 399 7.10 -12.67 17.41
CA GLY A 399 5.86 -13.36 17.79
C GLY A 399 4.74 -13.16 16.76
N ILE A 400 4.56 -11.93 16.24
CA ILE A 400 3.58 -11.64 15.18
C ILE A 400 3.91 -12.42 13.89
N VAL A 401 5.19 -12.51 13.51
CA VAL A 401 5.61 -13.31 12.34
C VAL A 401 5.28 -14.79 12.55
N LEU A 402 5.54 -15.34 13.74
CA LEU A 402 5.20 -16.74 14.04
C LEU A 402 3.70 -17.00 13.98
N VAL A 403 2.88 -16.10 14.53
CA VAL A 403 1.41 -16.21 14.45
C VAL A 403 0.94 -16.15 13.00
N GLY A 404 1.48 -15.22 12.21
CA GLY A 404 1.17 -15.12 10.77
C GLY A 404 1.61 -16.35 9.99
N TRP A 405 2.80 -16.89 10.29
CA TRP A 405 3.30 -18.13 9.68
C TRP A 405 2.40 -19.32 10.03
N GLY A 406 2.04 -19.48 11.31
CA GLY A 406 1.13 -20.52 11.77
C GLY A 406 -0.25 -20.43 11.09
N ALA A 407 -0.81 -19.22 10.97
CA ALA A 407 -2.06 -18.99 10.25
C ALA A 407 -1.97 -19.39 8.77
N GLY A 408 -0.84 -19.09 8.10
CA GLY A 408 -0.59 -19.50 6.73
C GLY A 408 -0.43 -21.02 6.57
N LEU A 409 0.23 -21.70 7.51
CA LEU A 409 0.30 -23.16 7.52
C LEU A 409 -1.07 -23.82 7.71
N LEU A 410 -1.92 -23.26 8.57
CA LEU A 410 -3.32 -23.70 8.72
C LEU A 410 -4.10 -23.47 7.42
N MET A 411 -3.87 -22.35 6.73
CA MET A 411 -4.49 -22.08 5.44
C MET A 411 -4.13 -23.14 4.41
N ILE A 412 -2.85 -23.47 4.26
CA ILE A 412 -2.34 -24.52 3.36
C ILE A 412 -2.95 -25.88 3.71
N HIS A 413 -2.95 -26.23 5.01
CA HIS A 413 -3.56 -27.48 5.48
C HIS A 413 -5.04 -27.56 5.09
N TRP A 414 -5.82 -26.49 5.25
CA TRP A 414 -7.23 -26.50 4.89
C TRP A 414 -7.45 -26.48 3.37
N GLN A 415 -6.60 -25.81 2.57
CA GLN A 415 -6.67 -25.91 1.11
C GLN A 415 -6.50 -27.35 0.65
N LYS A 416 -5.49 -28.07 1.16
CA LYS A 416 -5.29 -29.52 0.89
C LYS A 416 -6.50 -30.34 1.31
N LYS A 417 -6.99 -30.15 2.55
CA LYS A 417 -8.15 -30.90 3.09
C LYS A 417 -9.40 -30.74 2.23
N TYR A 418 -9.60 -29.58 1.62
CA TYR A 418 -10.79 -29.28 0.82
C TYR A 418 -10.55 -29.37 -0.70
N GLY A 419 -9.38 -29.87 -1.15
CA GLY A 419 -9.08 -30.13 -2.56
C GLY A 419 -9.00 -28.86 -3.42
N LEU A 420 -8.46 -27.77 -2.86
CA LEU A 420 -8.29 -26.47 -3.54
C LEU A 420 -6.83 -26.21 -3.98
N GLU A 421 -5.93 -27.18 -3.83
CA GLU A 421 -4.55 -27.14 -4.34
C GLU A 421 -4.47 -27.66 -5.77
#